data_79b0468fa52c21811478a60da7983c19
#
_entry.id   79b0468fa52c21811478a60da7983c19
#
_cell.length_a   1.000
_cell.length_b   1.000
_cell.length_c   1.000
_cell.angle_alpha   90.00
_cell.angle_beta   90.00
_cell.angle_gamma   90.00
#
_symmetry.space_group_name_H-M   'P 1'
#
loop_
_entity.id
_entity.type
_entity.pdbx_description
1 polymer ?
#
loop_
_entity_poly.entity_id
_entity_poly.type
_entity_poly.pdbx_seq_one_letter_code
_entity_poly.pdbx_strand_id
1 'polypeptide(L)'
;QACGDVGLGRMPEPEDLAHQVTEYFHKAQRAMAEKFGMLAGKKVTITAGPTREAIDPVRYISNHSTGKMGFAIAEACRDAGARVTLLTGPVNLPTPAGIERIDIVSARDLLAASERIVDDGCDVFIATAAVADYRAEQISDQKIKKTGDSLTLTLVKNPDILKGLGEKKTHQILVGFALETHNELDFAK
;
A
#
# COMPACT_ATOMS: atom_id res chain seq x y z
N GLN A 1 44.14 -20.24 1.22
CA GLN A 1 43.40 -19.75 2.39
C GLN A 1 44.06 -20.30 3.65
N ALA A 2 44.42 -19.43 4.60
CA ALA A 2 45.24 -19.79 5.74
C ALA A 2 44.58 -20.71 6.78
N CYS A 3 43.24 -20.86 6.75
CA CYS A 3 42.48 -21.57 7.78
C CYS A 3 41.82 -22.88 7.30
N GLY A 4 42.17 -23.36 6.10
CA GLY A 4 41.56 -24.59 5.53
C GLY A 4 40.14 -24.44 5.01
N ASP A 5 39.54 -23.28 5.07
CA ASP A 5 38.22 -22.99 4.56
C ASP A 5 38.19 -23.00 3.02
N VAL A 6 37.15 -23.59 2.46
CA VAL A 6 36.94 -23.68 1.02
C VAL A 6 36.06 -22.51 0.57
N GLY A 7 36.57 -21.65 -0.33
CA GLY A 7 35.83 -20.54 -0.90
C GLY A 7 36.49 -20.03 -2.19
N LEU A 8 35.88 -19.07 -2.86
CA LEU A 8 36.31 -18.54 -4.14
C LEU A 8 37.67 -17.80 -4.09
N GLY A 9 38.30 -17.67 -2.95
CA GLY A 9 39.66 -17.15 -2.78
C GLY A 9 39.90 -15.68 -3.15
N ARG A 10 38.88 -14.98 -3.61
CA ARG A 10 38.91 -13.56 -3.96
C ARG A 10 37.92 -12.80 -3.05
N MET A 11 38.39 -11.71 -2.49
CA MET A 11 37.51 -10.80 -1.73
C MET A 11 36.51 -10.16 -2.68
N PRO A 12 35.23 -10.06 -2.31
CA PRO A 12 34.24 -9.27 -3.04
C PRO A 12 34.68 -7.80 -3.16
N GLU A 13 34.17 -7.08 -4.15
CA GLU A 13 34.43 -5.65 -4.26
C GLU A 13 33.88 -4.92 -2.99
N PRO A 14 34.50 -3.79 -2.59
CA PRO A 14 34.15 -3.11 -1.33
C PRO A 14 32.65 -2.78 -1.21
N GLU A 15 32.02 -2.39 -2.31
CA GLU A 15 30.58 -2.07 -2.38
C GLU A 15 29.72 -3.31 -2.13
N ASP A 16 30.09 -4.45 -2.73
CA ASP A 16 29.38 -5.72 -2.53
C ASP A 16 29.52 -6.21 -1.09
N LEU A 17 30.71 -6.06 -0.50
CA LEU A 17 30.94 -6.42 0.89
C LEU A 17 30.15 -5.53 1.83
N ALA A 18 30.14 -4.22 1.60
CA ALA A 18 29.35 -3.28 2.39
C ALA A 18 27.84 -3.59 2.29
N HIS A 19 27.36 -3.91 1.10
CA HIS A 19 25.98 -4.33 0.90
C HIS A 19 25.64 -5.62 1.66
N GLN A 20 26.48 -6.65 1.57
CA GLN A 20 26.28 -7.93 2.28
C GLN A 20 26.27 -7.74 3.81
N VAL A 21 27.17 -6.93 4.35
CA VAL A 21 27.22 -6.61 5.78
C VAL A 21 25.94 -5.88 6.21
N THR A 22 25.52 -4.87 5.45
CA THR A 22 24.30 -4.12 5.72
C THR A 22 23.07 -5.02 5.71
N GLU A 23 22.92 -5.88 4.71
CA GLU A 23 21.83 -6.84 4.62
C GLU A 23 21.84 -7.85 5.77
N TYR A 24 23.00 -8.31 6.22
CA TYR A 24 23.11 -9.19 7.39
C TYR A 24 22.56 -8.52 8.66
N PHE A 25 22.96 -7.27 8.92
CA PHE A 25 22.45 -6.52 10.07
C PHE A 25 20.96 -6.21 9.97
N HIS A 26 20.45 -5.81 8.81
CA HIS A 26 19.02 -5.61 8.60
C HIS A 26 18.22 -6.91 8.82
N LYS A 27 18.75 -8.04 8.37
CA LYS A 27 18.10 -9.35 8.60
C LYS A 27 18.07 -9.71 10.07
N ALA A 28 19.18 -9.48 10.78
CA ALA A 28 19.25 -9.73 12.22
C ALA A 28 18.31 -8.82 13.02
N GLN A 29 18.24 -7.55 12.69
CA GLN A 29 17.31 -6.61 13.31
C GLN A 29 15.85 -7.02 13.08
N ARG A 30 15.48 -7.41 11.85
CA ARG A 30 14.13 -7.90 11.55
C ARG A 30 13.79 -9.14 12.37
N ALA A 31 14.70 -10.12 12.46
CA ALA A 31 14.47 -11.33 13.24
C ALA A 31 14.27 -11.03 14.74
N MET A 32 14.98 -10.06 15.28
CA MET A 32 14.77 -9.58 16.66
C MET A 32 13.43 -8.88 16.83
N ALA A 33 13.07 -8.01 15.89
CA ALA A 33 11.80 -7.28 15.91
C ALA A 33 10.59 -8.23 15.77
N GLU A 34 10.67 -9.23 14.90
CA GLU A 34 9.62 -10.26 14.75
C GLU A 34 9.36 -11.01 16.05
N LYS A 35 10.39 -11.19 16.89
CA LYS A 35 10.28 -11.93 18.15
C LYS A 35 9.92 -11.04 19.35
N PHE A 36 10.41 -9.81 19.40
CA PHE A 36 10.36 -8.95 20.58
C PHE A 36 9.83 -7.54 20.31
N GLY A 37 9.49 -7.21 19.07
CA GLY A 37 8.95 -5.89 18.71
C GLY A 37 7.53 -5.67 19.27
N MET A 38 7.14 -4.39 19.36
CA MET A 38 5.80 -4.01 19.87
C MET A 38 4.65 -4.61 19.04
N LEU A 39 4.88 -4.87 17.74
CA LEU A 39 3.91 -5.50 16.84
C LEU A 39 4.27 -6.94 16.48
N ALA A 40 5.12 -7.60 17.29
CA ALA A 40 5.51 -8.98 17.05
C ALA A 40 4.30 -9.90 16.91
N GLY A 41 4.26 -10.66 15.81
CA GLY A 41 3.17 -11.59 15.50
C GLY A 41 1.88 -10.95 14.99
N LYS A 42 1.77 -9.61 14.93
CA LYS A 42 0.61 -8.90 14.39
C LYS A 42 0.62 -8.86 12.87
N LYS A 43 -0.55 -9.03 12.27
CA LYS A 43 -0.79 -8.84 10.85
C LYS A 43 -1.30 -7.42 10.62
N VAL A 44 -0.52 -6.60 9.93
CA VAL A 44 -0.85 -5.20 9.66
C VAL A 44 -0.99 -5.01 8.16
N THR A 45 -2.12 -4.47 7.74
CA THR A 45 -2.37 -4.11 6.35
C THR A 45 -2.38 -2.60 6.20
N ILE A 46 -1.64 -2.09 5.24
CA ILE A 46 -1.58 -0.67 4.91
C ILE A 46 -2.02 -0.46 3.47
N THR A 47 -2.85 0.54 3.23
CA THR A 47 -3.15 0.97 1.87
C THR A 47 -2.33 2.21 1.51
N ALA A 48 -1.87 2.34 0.26
CA ALA A 48 -1.01 3.44 -0.16
C ALA A 48 -1.27 3.84 -1.62
N GLY A 49 -0.81 5.04 -1.99
CA GLY A 49 -0.90 5.54 -3.35
C GLY A 49 -2.33 5.91 -3.78
N PRO A 50 -2.52 6.35 -5.02
CA PRO A 50 -3.81 6.73 -5.54
C PRO A 50 -4.54 5.53 -6.16
N THR A 51 -5.86 5.57 -6.22
CA THR A 51 -6.62 4.76 -7.17
C THR A 51 -6.71 5.48 -8.52
N ARG A 52 -6.94 4.72 -9.59
CA ARG A 52 -7.19 5.21 -10.95
C ARG A 52 -8.50 4.64 -11.44
N GLU A 53 -9.46 5.53 -11.65
CA GLU A 53 -10.80 5.16 -12.12
C GLU A 53 -10.87 5.40 -13.63
N ALA A 54 -10.87 4.34 -14.41
CA ALA A 54 -10.84 4.43 -15.87
C ALA A 54 -12.07 5.17 -16.43
N ILE A 55 -11.84 6.03 -17.41
CA ILE A 55 -12.85 6.66 -18.27
C ILE A 55 -12.92 5.90 -19.60
N ASP A 56 -11.75 5.59 -20.14
CA ASP A 56 -11.54 4.83 -21.36
C ASP A 56 -10.15 4.15 -21.28
N PRO A 57 -9.70 3.39 -22.29
CA PRO A 57 -8.40 2.69 -22.24
C PRO A 57 -7.17 3.62 -22.08
N VAL A 58 -7.36 4.93 -22.20
CA VAL A 58 -6.25 5.91 -22.20
C VAL A 58 -6.31 6.87 -21.01
N ARG A 59 -7.52 7.18 -20.51
CA ARG A 59 -7.74 8.22 -19.50
C ARG A 59 -8.41 7.69 -18.26
N TYR A 60 -8.06 8.27 -17.14
CA TYR A 60 -8.61 7.93 -15.83
C TYR A 60 -8.75 9.18 -14.94
N ILE A 61 -9.60 9.09 -13.94
CA ILE A 61 -9.69 10.00 -12.80
C ILE A 61 -8.81 9.46 -11.69
N SER A 62 -8.07 10.33 -11.02
CA SER A 62 -7.20 9.94 -9.91
C SER A 62 -6.94 11.11 -8.98
N ASN A 63 -6.44 10.82 -7.78
CA ASN A 63 -5.98 11.80 -6.82
C ASN A 63 -4.46 11.98 -6.88
N HIS A 64 -3.98 13.16 -6.50
CA HIS A 64 -2.55 13.37 -6.30
C HIS A 64 -2.09 12.58 -5.06
N SER A 65 -1.27 11.56 -5.28
CA SER A 65 -0.63 10.81 -4.20
C SER A 65 0.65 10.16 -4.70
N THR A 66 1.70 10.25 -3.93
CA THR A 66 2.97 9.57 -4.20
C THR A 66 3.08 8.22 -3.50
N GLY A 67 2.19 7.94 -2.54
CA GLY A 67 2.24 6.74 -1.70
C GLY A 67 3.29 6.76 -0.59
N LYS A 68 4.16 7.77 -0.53
CA LYS A 68 5.31 7.81 0.41
C LYS A 68 4.92 7.60 1.87
N MET A 69 3.82 8.21 2.33
CA MET A 69 3.37 8.08 3.71
C MET A 69 3.02 6.62 4.04
N GLY A 70 2.20 5.96 3.21
CA GLY A 70 1.82 4.57 3.45
C GLY A 70 3.01 3.61 3.39
N PHE A 71 3.96 3.84 2.49
CA PHE A 71 5.21 3.07 2.43
C PHE A 71 6.05 3.24 3.69
N ALA A 72 6.22 4.48 4.19
CA ALA A 72 6.95 4.75 5.43
C ALA A 72 6.29 4.11 6.66
N ILE A 73 4.94 4.14 6.73
CA ILE A 73 4.20 3.45 7.80
C ILE A 73 4.38 1.94 7.70
N ALA A 74 4.37 1.39 6.49
CA ALA A 74 4.58 -0.04 6.28
C ALA A 74 5.98 -0.48 6.75
N GLU A 75 7.02 0.30 6.45
CA GLU A 75 8.38 0.05 6.95
C GLU A 75 8.44 0.14 8.48
N ALA A 76 7.84 1.17 9.07
CA ALA A 76 7.82 1.33 10.53
C ALA A 76 7.08 0.16 11.23
N CYS A 77 5.96 -0.31 10.68
CA CYS A 77 5.24 -1.47 11.22
C CYS A 77 6.06 -2.76 11.11
N ARG A 78 6.73 -2.98 9.97
CA ARG A 78 7.66 -4.10 9.79
C ARG A 78 8.80 -4.05 10.81
N ASP A 79 9.40 -2.88 10.99
CA ASP A 79 10.52 -2.69 11.91
C ASP A 79 10.09 -2.83 13.38
N ALA A 80 8.81 -2.62 13.66
CA ALA A 80 8.20 -2.94 14.95
C ALA A 80 7.81 -4.44 15.12
N GLY A 81 8.06 -5.29 14.12
CA GLY A 81 7.88 -6.74 14.17
C GLY A 81 6.59 -7.28 13.57
N ALA A 82 5.81 -6.44 12.89
CA ALA A 82 4.59 -6.87 12.23
C ALA A 82 4.88 -7.67 10.94
N ARG A 83 3.95 -8.56 10.60
CA ARG A 83 3.80 -9.07 9.23
C ARG A 83 2.98 -8.06 8.44
N VAL A 84 3.61 -7.43 7.47
CA VAL A 84 3.01 -6.31 6.75
C VAL A 84 2.60 -6.71 5.36
N THR A 85 1.32 -6.43 5.02
CA THR A 85 0.80 -6.46 3.65
C THR A 85 0.50 -5.03 3.21
N LEU A 86 1.08 -4.61 2.09
CA LEU A 86 0.93 -3.27 1.51
C LEU A 86 0.06 -3.35 0.25
N LEU A 87 -1.17 -2.86 0.33
CA LEU A 87 -2.05 -2.67 -0.83
C LEU A 87 -1.73 -1.31 -1.47
N THR A 88 -1.24 -1.27 -2.68
CA THR A 88 -0.84 0.01 -3.28
C THR A 88 -1.43 0.24 -4.65
N GLY A 89 -1.98 1.44 -4.84
CA GLY A 89 -2.26 1.98 -6.15
C GLY A 89 -0.97 2.24 -6.94
N PRO A 90 -1.09 2.66 -8.21
CA PRO A 90 0.06 2.84 -9.09
C PRO A 90 1.01 3.94 -8.61
N VAL A 91 2.19 3.56 -8.15
CA VAL A 91 3.28 4.43 -7.69
C VAL A 91 4.63 3.92 -8.18
N ASN A 92 5.61 4.83 -8.28
CA ASN A 92 6.98 4.50 -8.68
C ASN A 92 7.91 4.32 -7.45
N LEU A 93 7.41 3.58 -6.43
CA LEU A 93 8.20 3.26 -5.25
C LEU A 93 8.56 1.78 -5.29
N PRO A 94 9.82 1.43 -4.95
CA PRO A 94 10.23 0.04 -4.82
C PRO A 94 9.50 -0.62 -3.65
N THR A 95 9.29 -1.92 -3.74
CA THR A 95 8.74 -2.69 -2.62
C THR A 95 9.76 -2.74 -1.48
N PRO A 96 9.40 -2.29 -0.27
CA PRO A 96 10.32 -2.38 0.85
C PRO A 96 10.60 -3.85 1.22
N ALA A 97 11.85 -4.13 1.56
CA ALA A 97 12.26 -5.50 1.92
C ALA A 97 11.44 -6.06 3.09
N GLY A 98 10.99 -7.31 2.98
CA GLY A 98 10.23 -8.00 4.02
C GLY A 98 8.76 -7.58 4.13
N ILE A 99 8.23 -6.87 3.12
CA ILE A 99 6.82 -6.48 3.02
C ILE A 99 6.19 -7.19 1.82
N GLU A 100 5.04 -7.80 2.04
CA GLU A 100 4.21 -8.33 0.96
C GLU A 100 3.50 -7.17 0.26
N ARG A 101 3.68 -7.02 -1.05
CA ARG A 101 3.02 -5.98 -1.84
C ARG A 101 1.96 -6.59 -2.75
N ILE A 102 0.79 -5.97 -2.74
CA ILE A 102 -0.31 -6.28 -3.65
C ILE A 102 -0.66 -4.99 -4.39
N ASP A 103 -0.46 -5.00 -5.70
CA ASP A 103 -0.83 -3.86 -6.55
C ASP A 103 -2.32 -3.89 -6.86
N ILE A 104 -2.96 -2.74 -6.75
CA ILE A 104 -4.35 -2.48 -7.13
C ILE A 104 -4.41 -1.31 -8.11
N VAL A 105 -5.49 -1.16 -8.81
CA VAL A 105 -5.69 -0.04 -9.75
C VAL A 105 -6.86 0.83 -9.31
N SER A 106 -8.03 0.27 -9.15
CA SER A 106 -9.27 0.99 -8.85
C SER A 106 -9.68 0.88 -7.37
N ALA A 107 -10.62 1.72 -6.96
CA ALA A 107 -11.25 1.62 -5.64
C ALA A 107 -11.95 0.26 -5.43
N ARG A 108 -12.49 -0.34 -6.49
CA ARG A 108 -13.10 -1.66 -6.42
C ARG A 108 -12.08 -2.78 -6.21
N ASP A 109 -10.90 -2.68 -6.86
CA ASP A 109 -9.81 -3.63 -6.63
C ASP A 109 -9.33 -3.53 -5.18
N LEU A 110 -9.20 -2.30 -4.68
CA LEU A 110 -8.80 -2.05 -3.29
C LEU A 110 -9.82 -2.62 -2.31
N LEU A 111 -11.14 -2.41 -2.55
CA LEU A 111 -12.19 -2.98 -1.72
C LEU A 111 -12.09 -4.51 -1.68
N ALA A 112 -12.05 -5.16 -2.83
CA ALA A 112 -12.01 -6.62 -2.92
C ALA A 112 -10.75 -7.20 -2.25
N ALA A 113 -9.58 -6.56 -2.43
CA ALA A 113 -8.35 -6.97 -1.77
C ALA A 113 -8.42 -6.77 -0.25
N SER A 114 -8.99 -5.65 0.21
CA SER A 114 -9.15 -5.32 1.62
C SER A 114 -10.08 -6.29 2.34
N GLU A 115 -11.24 -6.60 1.77
CA GLU A 115 -12.19 -7.57 2.32
C GLU A 115 -11.54 -8.95 2.47
N ARG A 116 -10.89 -9.45 1.43
CA ARG A 116 -10.19 -10.75 1.47
C ARG A 116 -9.15 -10.80 2.59
N ILE A 117 -8.32 -9.75 2.74
CA ILE A 117 -7.26 -9.72 3.76
C ILE A 117 -7.85 -9.64 5.18
N VAL A 118 -8.93 -8.89 5.37
CA VAL A 118 -9.61 -8.81 6.67
C VAL A 118 -10.21 -10.16 7.04
N ASP A 119 -10.81 -10.87 6.09
CA ASP A 119 -11.36 -12.22 6.28
C ASP A 119 -10.25 -13.26 6.58
N ASP A 120 -9.06 -13.12 5.96
CA ASP A 120 -7.88 -13.96 6.21
C ASP A 120 -7.17 -13.66 7.55
N GLY A 121 -7.68 -12.71 8.34
CA GLY A 121 -7.25 -12.43 9.71
C GLY A 121 -6.22 -11.29 9.82
N CYS A 122 -6.60 -10.07 9.51
CA CYS A 122 -5.86 -8.84 9.77
C CYS A 122 -6.08 -8.38 11.23
N ASP A 123 -5.03 -7.94 11.92
CA ASP A 123 -5.15 -7.32 13.26
C ASP A 123 -5.34 -5.80 13.18
N VAL A 124 -4.60 -5.14 12.29
CA VAL A 124 -4.63 -3.68 12.12
C VAL A 124 -4.71 -3.33 10.64
N PHE A 125 -5.65 -2.51 10.27
CA PHE A 125 -5.82 -1.99 8.91
C PHE A 125 -5.64 -0.48 8.90
N ILE A 126 -4.67 0.03 8.15
CA ILE A 126 -4.31 1.45 8.10
C ILE A 126 -4.59 1.99 6.69
N ALA A 127 -5.62 2.80 6.57
CA ALA A 127 -6.09 3.37 5.30
C ALA A 127 -5.41 4.70 5.02
N THR A 128 -4.36 4.69 4.17
CA THR A 128 -3.65 5.91 3.73
C THR A 128 -3.69 6.12 2.22
N ALA A 129 -4.33 5.23 1.48
CA ALA A 129 -4.51 5.40 0.04
C ALA A 129 -5.40 6.61 -0.28
N ALA A 130 -5.04 7.34 -1.32
CA ALA A 130 -5.87 8.41 -1.86
C ALA A 130 -6.91 7.80 -2.83
N VAL A 131 -7.98 7.29 -2.26
CA VAL A 131 -9.07 6.67 -3.01
C VAL A 131 -9.92 7.74 -3.69
N ALA A 132 -10.24 7.56 -4.97
CA ALA A 132 -11.17 8.45 -5.65
C ALA A 132 -12.61 8.21 -5.14
N ASP A 133 -13.29 9.29 -4.75
CA ASP A 133 -14.68 9.23 -4.26
C ASP A 133 -15.66 8.83 -5.36
N TYR A 134 -15.32 9.14 -6.61
CA TYR A 134 -16.18 8.94 -7.77
C TYR A 134 -15.43 8.21 -8.89
N ARG A 135 -16.19 7.44 -9.66
CA ARG A 135 -15.76 6.80 -10.91
C ARG A 135 -16.72 7.10 -12.04
N ALA A 136 -16.29 6.91 -13.28
CA ALA A 136 -17.22 6.98 -14.42
C ALA A 136 -18.32 5.91 -14.27
N GLU A 137 -19.59 6.30 -14.49
CA GLU A 137 -20.71 5.38 -14.49
C GLU A 137 -20.55 4.32 -15.57
N GLN A 138 -20.09 4.74 -16.75
CA GLN A 138 -19.79 3.88 -17.89
C GLN A 138 -18.35 4.10 -18.33
N ILE A 139 -17.61 3.03 -18.49
CA ILE A 139 -16.26 3.03 -19.03
C ILE A 139 -16.36 2.71 -20.52
N SER A 140 -15.78 3.55 -21.37
CA SER A 140 -15.75 3.31 -22.80
C SER A 140 -14.68 2.26 -23.16
N ASP A 141 -15.03 1.27 -23.94
CA ASP A 141 -14.10 0.25 -24.44
C ASP A 141 -13.10 0.81 -25.47
N GLN A 142 -13.38 1.97 -26.03
CA GLN A 142 -12.52 2.67 -26.97
C GLN A 142 -12.24 4.10 -26.50
N LYS A 143 -11.07 4.62 -26.91
CA LYS A 143 -10.73 6.01 -26.67
C LYS A 143 -11.84 6.94 -27.16
N ILE A 144 -12.45 7.71 -26.27
CA ILE A 144 -13.48 8.68 -26.61
C ILE A 144 -12.88 9.74 -27.55
N LYS A 145 -13.44 9.84 -28.74
CA LYS A 145 -13.02 10.85 -29.75
C LYS A 145 -13.52 12.22 -29.38
N LYS A 146 -12.77 13.25 -29.76
CA LYS A 146 -13.24 14.64 -29.66
C LYS A 146 -14.37 14.84 -30.67
N THR A 147 -15.56 15.16 -30.17
CA THR A 147 -16.75 15.40 -31.00
C THR A 147 -17.30 16.83 -30.83
N GLY A 148 -16.62 17.69 -30.06
CA GLY A 148 -17.00 19.07 -29.78
C GLY A 148 -16.02 19.74 -28.82
N ASP A 149 -16.42 20.88 -28.28
CA ASP A 149 -15.59 21.72 -27.40
C ASP A 149 -15.63 21.25 -25.93
N SER A 150 -16.56 20.35 -25.59
CA SER A 150 -16.73 19.83 -24.23
C SER A 150 -16.98 18.32 -24.23
N LEU A 151 -16.67 17.71 -23.10
CA LEU A 151 -16.98 16.31 -22.78
C LEU A 151 -17.69 16.26 -21.43
N THR A 152 -18.89 15.70 -21.38
CA THR A 152 -19.62 15.46 -20.13
C THR A 152 -19.47 14.00 -19.73
N LEU A 153 -19.13 13.76 -18.46
CA LEU A 153 -19.03 12.45 -17.86
C LEU A 153 -20.01 12.36 -16.67
N THR A 154 -20.82 11.31 -16.65
CA THR A 154 -21.60 10.98 -15.46
C THR A 154 -20.69 10.21 -14.50
N LEU A 155 -20.59 10.71 -13.26
CA LEU A 155 -19.82 10.10 -12.21
C LEU A 155 -20.75 9.52 -11.15
N VAL A 156 -20.40 8.33 -10.65
CA VAL A 156 -21.10 7.65 -9.56
C VAL A 156 -20.12 7.41 -8.41
N LYS A 157 -20.63 7.40 -7.17
CA LYS A 157 -19.80 7.20 -5.98
C LYS A 157 -19.12 5.83 -5.99
N ASN A 158 -17.89 5.82 -5.54
CA ASN A 158 -17.20 4.62 -5.12
C ASN A 158 -17.70 4.16 -3.74
N PRO A 159 -17.58 2.87 -3.42
CA PRO A 159 -17.88 2.40 -2.06
C PRO A 159 -16.88 3.00 -1.06
N ASP A 160 -17.39 3.33 0.12
CA ASP A 160 -16.56 3.71 1.26
C ASP A 160 -15.96 2.44 1.88
N ILE A 161 -14.67 2.23 1.62
CA ILE A 161 -13.97 1.01 2.00
C ILE A 161 -13.84 0.91 3.51
N LEU A 162 -13.39 2.00 4.16
CA LEU A 162 -13.14 1.97 5.60
C LEU A 162 -14.43 1.81 6.40
N LYS A 163 -15.50 2.48 5.98
CA LYS A 163 -16.83 2.29 6.55
C LYS A 163 -17.31 0.85 6.39
N GLY A 164 -17.21 0.29 5.18
CA GLY A 164 -17.63 -1.09 4.92
C GLY A 164 -16.86 -2.12 5.76
N LEU A 165 -15.55 -1.94 5.93
CA LEU A 165 -14.74 -2.75 6.83
C LEU A 165 -15.13 -2.53 8.29
N GLY A 166 -15.48 -1.30 8.69
CA GLY A 166 -15.94 -0.96 10.03
C GLY A 166 -17.22 -1.67 10.43
N GLU A 167 -18.15 -1.84 9.50
CA GLU A 167 -19.41 -2.56 9.72
C GLU A 167 -19.21 -4.08 9.89
N LYS A 168 -18.15 -4.64 9.29
CA LYS A 168 -17.84 -6.08 9.32
C LYS A 168 -16.80 -6.47 10.37
N LYS A 169 -16.02 -5.53 10.90
CA LYS A 169 -14.93 -5.83 11.82
C LYS A 169 -15.40 -6.54 13.09
N THR A 170 -14.56 -7.42 13.62
CA THR A 170 -14.78 -8.10 14.90
C THR A 170 -13.77 -7.63 15.96
N HIS A 171 -12.49 -7.75 15.67
CA HIS A 171 -11.38 -7.40 16.57
C HIS A 171 -10.38 -6.42 15.96
N GLN A 172 -10.49 -6.18 14.65
CA GLN A 172 -9.53 -5.37 13.90
C GLN A 172 -9.51 -3.92 14.38
N ILE A 173 -8.32 -3.35 14.49
CA ILE A 173 -8.14 -1.90 14.65
C ILE A 173 -8.10 -1.29 13.25
N LEU A 174 -9.03 -0.37 12.98
CA LEU A 174 -9.07 0.39 11.73
C LEU A 174 -8.57 1.79 11.99
N VAL A 175 -7.61 2.25 11.18
CA VAL A 175 -7.05 3.60 11.23
C VAL A 175 -7.27 4.28 9.90
N GLY A 176 -7.94 5.42 9.90
CA GLY A 176 -8.18 6.25 8.72
C GLY A 176 -7.40 7.55 8.79
N PHE A 177 -6.99 8.06 7.64
CA PHE A 177 -6.44 9.40 7.47
C PHE A 177 -7.40 10.19 6.60
N ALA A 178 -7.83 11.35 7.08
CA ALA A 178 -8.60 12.30 6.31
C ALA A 178 -7.72 13.50 5.95
N LEU A 179 -7.84 13.99 4.73
CA LEU A 179 -7.22 15.23 4.27
C LEU A 179 -8.34 16.21 3.91
N GLU A 180 -8.52 17.19 4.77
CA GLU A 180 -9.54 18.22 4.61
C GLU A 180 -8.88 19.58 4.45
N THR A 181 -9.49 20.49 3.68
CA THR A 181 -8.99 21.84 3.46
C THR A 181 -9.63 22.88 4.39
N HIS A 182 -10.72 22.53 5.05
CA HIS A 182 -11.45 23.35 6.02
C HIS A 182 -12.38 22.47 6.87
N ASN A 183 -12.74 22.92 8.07
CA ASN A 183 -13.64 22.21 9.01
C ASN A 183 -13.24 20.74 9.25
N GLU A 184 -11.96 20.51 9.47
CA GLU A 184 -11.32 19.18 9.55
C GLU A 184 -12.02 18.22 10.52
N LEU A 185 -12.44 18.72 11.71
CA LEU A 185 -13.10 17.90 12.74
C LEU A 185 -14.54 17.48 12.37
N ASP A 186 -15.20 18.24 11.51
CA ASP A 186 -16.58 17.97 11.14
C ASP A 186 -16.69 17.02 9.93
N PHE A 187 -15.71 17.06 9.02
CA PHE A 187 -15.68 16.23 7.82
C PHE A 187 -14.92 14.91 7.99
N ALA A 188 -14.07 14.79 9.02
CA ALA A 188 -13.32 13.57 9.32
C ALA A 188 -14.06 12.54 10.20
N LYS A 189 -15.36 12.75 10.46
CA LYS A 189 -16.20 11.88 11.30
C LYS A 189 -16.86 10.75 10.51
#